data_cdeb3fbde7e23d1655a0093ed59461bc
#
_entry.id   cdeb3fbde7e23d1655a0093ed59461bc
#
_cell.length_a   1.000
_cell.length_b   1.000
_cell.length_c   1.000
_cell.angle_alpha   90.00
_cell.angle_beta   90.00
_cell.angle_gamma   90.00
#
_symmetry.space_group_name_H-M   'P 1'
#
loop_
_entity.id
_entity.type
_entity.pdbx_description
1 polymer ?
#
loop_
_entity_poly.entity_id
_entity_poly.type
_entity_poly.pdbx_seq_one_letter_code
_entity_poly.pdbx_strand_id
1 'polypeptide(L)'
;MGPQTHPAGTIDAAFATALAFTPDGRLVYTERSGTVRMWESGASRVFATVPTVTTESGGGYSERGLLGLAISPTFVQDHYVYAFYSDTDYAHQHVIRWTECGGVGGNPTVLVTLPSGGDCCHKGGRIAFGPDGKLYVTLGDEHDAPAAQDTSDVRGKVLRYNPDGSVPADNPFGSNNPVWAYGLRNPFGIAWSATGQLTITNNGPSGDAGSPGTGYDTLIVSVTRGARYQWPDCYGYSHPLAASSCAGTIPPDWSSETATVVPTGAAFVDAMGPAGYAGHVVFCTLDRGMLVASPGSPHASVGGGPSTCLLDVVEGPDHALYFSDTEHIHRLT
;
A
#
# COMPACT_ATOMS: atom_id res chain seq x y z
N MET A 1 28.09 4.33 16.01
CA MET A 1 27.74 4.05 14.61
C MET A 1 28.19 5.27 13.83
N GLY A 2 28.93 5.09 12.71
CA GLY A 2 29.31 6.20 11.84
C GLY A 2 28.06 6.78 11.16
N PRO A 3 28.12 8.03 10.65
CA PRO A 3 27.01 8.62 9.92
C PRO A 3 26.66 7.71 8.74
N GLN A 4 25.42 7.23 8.69
CA GLN A 4 24.93 6.46 7.55
C GLN A 4 24.87 7.40 6.34
N THR A 5 25.54 7.01 5.26
CA THR A 5 25.45 7.75 3.99
C THR A 5 24.12 7.38 3.33
N HIS A 6 23.17 8.32 3.36
CA HIS A 6 21.97 8.19 2.53
C HIS A 6 22.35 8.19 1.03
N PRO A 7 21.58 7.52 0.17
CA PRO A 7 21.85 7.55 -1.25
C PRO A 7 21.88 9.00 -1.77
N ALA A 8 22.99 9.44 -2.31
CA ALA A 8 23.13 10.79 -2.88
C ALA A 8 22.51 10.92 -4.28
N GLY A 9 22.13 9.80 -4.90
CA GLY A 9 21.57 9.69 -6.23
C GLY A 9 20.52 8.60 -6.32
N THR A 10 20.25 8.17 -7.55
CA THR A 10 19.34 7.03 -7.82
C THR A 10 19.98 5.71 -7.42
N ILE A 11 19.13 4.77 -7.00
CA ILE A 11 19.48 3.36 -6.77
C ILE A 11 18.84 2.55 -7.89
N ASP A 12 19.61 1.71 -8.57
CA ASP A 12 19.07 0.75 -9.54
C ASP A 12 18.21 -0.28 -8.81
N ALA A 13 16.98 -0.48 -9.27
CA ALA A 13 16.00 -1.38 -8.64
C ALA A 13 15.02 -1.92 -9.70
N ALA A 14 14.87 -3.24 -9.75
CA ALA A 14 14.01 -3.87 -10.74
C ALA A 14 12.54 -3.88 -10.28
N PHE A 15 11.77 -2.88 -10.68
CA PHE A 15 10.36 -2.72 -10.34
C PHE A 15 10.15 -2.71 -8.80
N ALA A 16 10.72 -1.69 -8.13
CA ALA A 16 10.64 -1.58 -6.67
C ALA A 16 9.21 -1.24 -6.22
N THR A 17 8.48 -2.24 -5.74
CA THR A 17 7.06 -2.13 -5.40
C THR A 17 6.81 -1.51 -4.04
N ALA A 18 7.71 -1.67 -3.07
CA ALA A 18 7.56 -1.07 -1.74
C ALA A 18 8.92 -0.69 -1.14
N LEU A 19 8.93 0.41 -0.39
CA LEU A 19 10.09 1.00 0.25
C LEU A 19 9.85 1.14 1.75
N ALA A 20 10.85 0.88 2.59
CA ALA A 20 10.77 1.15 4.02
C ALA A 20 12.17 1.38 4.60
N PHE A 21 12.27 2.23 5.62
CA PHE A 21 13.51 2.44 6.34
C PHE A 21 13.51 1.71 7.67
N THR A 22 14.61 1.06 7.99
CA THR A 22 14.86 0.57 9.35
C THR A 22 15.20 1.76 10.28
N PRO A 23 14.99 1.64 11.61
CA PRO A 23 15.32 2.72 12.54
C PRO A 23 16.81 3.14 12.55
N ASP A 24 17.70 2.27 12.07
CA ASP A 24 19.12 2.57 11.89
C ASP A 24 19.45 3.20 10.53
N GLY A 25 18.41 3.51 9.69
CA GLY A 25 18.51 4.28 8.46
C GLY A 25 18.83 3.47 7.21
N ARG A 26 18.87 2.14 7.27
CA ARG A 26 19.01 1.31 6.07
C ARG A 26 17.70 1.30 5.28
N LEU A 27 17.78 1.47 3.96
CA LEU A 27 16.62 1.33 3.08
C LEU A 27 16.41 -0.15 2.72
N VAL A 28 15.23 -0.65 3.03
CA VAL A 28 14.75 -1.98 2.55
C VAL A 28 13.74 -1.73 1.44
N TYR A 29 13.80 -2.54 0.39
CA TYR A 29 12.84 -2.44 -0.71
C TYR A 29 12.55 -3.81 -1.33
N THR A 30 11.37 -3.92 -1.91
CA THR A 30 10.91 -5.14 -2.58
C THR A 30 10.98 -4.96 -4.09
N GLU A 31 11.50 -5.96 -4.79
CA GLU A 31 11.38 -6.08 -6.25
C GLU A 31 10.22 -7.01 -6.57
N ARG A 32 9.33 -6.60 -7.48
CA ARG A 32 8.08 -7.31 -7.80
C ARG A 32 8.27 -8.81 -8.07
N SER A 33 9.43 -9.19 -8.62
CA SER A 33 9.78 -10.57 -8.95
C SER A 33 10.08 -11.48 -7.76
N GLY A 34 10.00 -10.98 -6.51
CA GLY A 34 10.14 -11.78 -5.30
C GLY A 34 11.43 -11.55 -4.51
N THR A 35 12.24 -10.56 -4.86
CA THR A 35 13.46 -10.22 -4.12
C THR A 35 13.20 -9.08 -3.14
N VAL A 36 13.55 -9.26 -1.88
CA VAL A 36 13.72 -8.17 -0.91
C VAL A 36 15.19 -7.78 -0.89
N ARG A 37 15.45 -6.48 -1.00
CA ARG A 37 16.82 -5.94 -0.93
C ARG A 37 16.99 -5.01 0.25
N MET A 38 18.21 -4.90 0.71
CA MET A 38 18.63 -3.91 1.71
C MET A 38 19.78 -3.09 1.11
N TRP A 39 19.58 -1.77 1.10
CA TRP A 39 20.63 -0.82 0.73
C TRP A 39 21.34 -0.33 1.99
N GLU A 40 22.65 -0.45 2.01
CA GLU A 40 23.51 -0.05 3.11
C GLU A 40 24.88 0.37 2.57
N SER A 41 25.42 1.49 3.05
CA SER A 41 26.79 1.94 2.75
C SER A 41 27.12 2.01 1.25
N GLY A 42 26.18 2.44 0.43
CA GLY A 42 26.38 2.64 -1.02
C GLY A 42 26.13 1.41 -1.89
N ALA A 43 25.63 0.31 -1.35
CA ALA A 43 25.36 -0.91 -2.11
C ALA A 43 24.03 -1.58 -1.73
N SER A 44 23.33 -2.11 -2.71
CA SER A 44 22.16 -2.97 -2.52
C SER A 44 22.59 -4.43 -2.45
N ARG A 45 22.06 -5.15 -1.46
CA ARG A 45 22.26 -6.59 -1.29
C ARG A 45 20.92 -7.30 -1.21
N VAL A 46 20.89 -8.59 -1.59
CA VAL A 46 19.71 -9.43 -1.37
C VAL A 46 19.56 -9.68 0.11
N PHE A 47 18.42 -9.29 0.67
CA PHE A 47 18.02 -9.54 2.05
C PHE A 47 17.30 -10.90 2.17
N ALA A 48 16.30 -11.13 1.31
CA ALA A 48 15.52 -12.36 1.27
C ALA A 48 14.88 -12.56 -0.11
N THR A 49 14.37 -13.74 -0.38
CA THR A 49 13.57 -14.04 -1.57
C THR A 49 12.31 -14.82 -1.18
N VAL A 50 11.23 -14.60 -1.96
CA VAL A 50 10.00 -15.41 -1.88
C VAL A 50 9.68 -15.99 -3.26
N PRO A 51 9.14 -17.21 -3.34
CA PRO A 51 8.57 -17.70 -4.57
C PRO A 51 7.28 -16.94 -4.86
N THR A 52 7.21 -16.24 -5.99
CA THR A 52 6.04 -15.44 -6.39
C THR A 52 5.85 -15.48 -7.89
N VAL A 53 4.66 -15.09 -8.35
CA VAL A 53 4.31 -14.94 -9.77
C VAL A 53 3.99 -13.47 -10.05
N THR A 54 4.29 -13.03 -11.27
CA THR A 54 4.05 -11.67 -11.75
C THR A 54 3.14 -11.63 -12.97
N THR A 55 2.58 -12.78 -13.34
CA THR A 55 1.65 -12.97 -14.46
C THR A 55 0.40 -13.71 -14.01
N GLU A 56 -0.63 -13.77 -14.83
CA GLU A 56 -1.73 -14.72 -14.67
C GLU A 56 -1.28 -16.15 -14.93
N SER A 57 -2.09 -17.13 -14.51
CA SER A 57 -1.76 -18.56 -14.68
C SER A 57 -1.65 -18.98 -16.15
N GLY A 58 -2.25 -18.25 -17.09
CA GLY A 58 -2.12 -18.43 -18.52
C GLY A 58 -1.09 -17.52 -19.20
N GLY A 59 -0.35 -16.72 -18.42
CA GLY A 59 0.47 -15.61 -18.91
C GLY A 59 -0.36 -14.35 -19.12
N GLY A 60 0.29 -13.20 -19.36
CA GLY A 60 -0.37 -11.92 -19.54
C GLY A 60 -0.17 -10.96 -18.37
N TYR A 61 -0.87 -9.83 -18.40
CA TYR A 61 -0.77 -8.79 -17.39
C TYR A 61 -1.33 -9.27 -16.04
N SER A 62 -0.66 -8.90 -14.96
CA SER A 62 -1.16 -9.14 -13.61
C SER A 62 -0.61 -8.08 -12.64
N GLU A 63 -1.34 -7.80 -11.57
CA GLU A 63 -0.86 -7.02 -10.42
C GLU A 63 -0.12 -7.88 -9.38
N ARG A 64 -0.01 -9.18 -9.60
CA ARG A 64 0.67 -10.12 -8.69
C ARG A 64 2.15 -9.82 -8.54
N GLY A 65 2.73 -10.31 -7.46
CA GLY A 65 4.15 -10.16 -7.15
C GLY A 65 4.43 -10.05 -5.67
N LEU A 66 5.64 -9.62 -5.37
CA LEU A 66 6.02 -9.14 -4.03
C LEU A 66 5.64 -7.66 -3.95
N LEU A 67 4.60 -7.31 -3.17
CA LEU A 67 3.87 -6.05 -3.30
C LEU A 67 4.02 -5.10 -2.11
N GLY A 68 4.16 -5.62 -0.90
CA GLY A 68 4.18 -4.82 0.31
C GLY A 68 5.40 -5.08 1.19
N LEU A 69 5.76 -4.09 1.98
CA LEU A 69 6.88 -4.14 2.91
C LEU A 69 6.56 -3.31 4.16
N ALA A 70 6.93 -3.83 5.34
CA ALA A 70 6.86 -3.06 6.58
C ALA A 70 8.00 -3.48 7.53
N ILE A 71 8.49 -2.53 8.29
CA ILE A 71 9.48 -2.75 9.35
C ILE A 71 8.74 -2.78 10.68
N SER A 72 9.11 -3.71 11.56
CA SER A 72 8.53 -3.77 12.91
C SER A 72 8.67 -2.43 13.65
N PRO A 73 7.64 -1.95 14.34
CA PRO A 73 7.75 -0.75 15.18
C PRO A 73 8.70 -0.98 16.38
N THR A 74 9.00 -2.23 16.69
CA THR A 74 9.94 -2.67 17.72
C THR A 74 11.21 -3.29 17.12
N PHE A 75 11.58 -2.90 15.90
CA PHE A 75 12.71 -3.45 15.13
C PHE A 75 14.03 -3.48 15.90
N VAL A 76 14.30 -2.48 16.73
CA VAL A 76 15.52 -2.44 17.55
C VAL A 76 15.61 -3.63 18.53
N GLN A 77 14.47 -4.23 18.88
CA GLN A 77 14.38 -5.37 19.80
C GLN A 77 14.21 -6.70 19.05
N ASP A 78 13.33 -6.74 18.05
CA ASP A 78 12.89 -7.99 17.40
C ASP A 78 13.52 -8.22 16.02
N HIS A 79 14.05 -7.18 15.38
CA HIS A 79 14.66 -7.20 14.05
C HIS A 79 13.72 -7.74 12.97
N TYR A 80 12.39 -7.56 13.10
CA TYR A 80 11.44 -8.12 12.15
C TYR A 80 11.20 -7.22 10.94
N VAL A 81 11.24 -7.87 9.77
CA VAL A 81 10.87 -7.32 8.46
C VAL A 81 9.72 -8.14 7.90
N TYR A 82 8.66 -7.46 7.43
CA TYR A 82 7.44 -8.07 6.93
C TYR A 82 7.28 -7.75 5.44
N ALA A 83 6.74 -8.70 4.69
CA ALA A 83 6.36 -8.47 3.30
C ALA A 83 5.04 -9.14 2.96
N PHE A 84 4.41 -8.62 1.89
CA PHE A 84 3.21 -9.20 1.30
C PHE A 84 3.50 -9.66 -0.13
N TYR A 85 3.11 -10.88 -0.49
CA TYR A 85 3.34 -11.42 -1.81
C TYR A 85 2.23 -12.35 -2.30
N SER A 86 2.08 -12.49 -3.62
CA SER A 86 1.21 -13.48 -4.27
C SER A 86 1.94 -14.81 -4.41
N ASP A 87 1.30 -15.91 -4.00
CA ASP A 87 1.89 -17.25 -4.11
C ASP A 87 1.91 -17.75 -5.56
N THR A 88 2.76 -18.73 -5.81
CA THR A 88 2.89 -19.44 -7.10
C THR A 88 1.71 -20.34 -7.42
N ASP A 89 0.85 -20.62 -6.45
CA ASP A 89 -0.36 -21.42 -6.62
C ASP A 89 -1.52 -20.64 -7.25
N TYR A 90 -1.38 -19.31 -7.44
CA TYR A 90 -2.39 -18.40 -7.95
C TYR A 90 -3.67 -18.26 -7.09
N ALA A 91 -3.75 -18.98 -5.99
CA ALA A 91 -4.94 -19.04 -5.13
C ALA A 91 -4.77 -18.27 -3.81
N HIS A 92 -3.53 -17.95 -3.43
CA HIS A 92 -3.25 -17.31 -2.16
C HIS A 92 -2.32 -16.11 -2.28
N GLN A 93 -2.41 -15.26 -1.27
CA GLN A 93 -1.49 -14.17 -0.97
C GLN A 93 -1.07 -14.31 0.50
N HIS A 94 0.17 -13.91 0.81
CA HIS A 94 0.73 -14.14 2.14
C HIS A 94 1.34 -12.88 2.72
N VAL A 95 1.20 -12.74 4.05
CA VAL A 95 2.11 -11.92 4.85
C VAL A 95 3.18 -12.84 5.43
N ILE A 96 4.44 -12.54 5.12
CA ILE A 96 5.61 -13.26 5.63
C ILE A 96 6.46 -12.32 6.48
N ARG A 97 7.16 -12.89 7.45
CA ARG A 97 8.10 -12.18 8.33
C ARG A 97 9.45 -12.89 8.35
N TRP A 98 10.51 -12.10 8.38
CA TRP A 98 11.89 -12.54 8.63
C TRP A 98 12.47 -11.85 9.87
N THR A 99 13.50 -12.48 10.46
CA THR A 99 14.39 -11.84 11.43
C THR A 99 15.63 -11.34 10.68
N GLU A 100 15.89 -10.05 10.74
CA GLU A 100 17.10 -9.43 10.17
C GLU A 100 18.33 -9.76 11.02
N CYS A 101 19.39 -10.21 10.39
CA CYS A 101 20.68 -10.43 11.00
C CYS A 101 21.81 -10.15 10.01
N GLY A 102 22.57 -9.05 10.22
CA GLY A 102 23.70 -8.69 9.38
C GLY A 102 23.34 -8.40 7.91
N GLY A 103 22.17 -7.84 7.64
CA GLY A 103 21.69 -7.53 6.29
C GLY A 103 21.04 -8.71 5.57
N VAL A 104 20.76 -9.81 6.27
CA VAL A 104 20.12 -11.01 5.72
C VAL A 104 18.87 -11.37 6.53
N GLY A 105 17.80 -11.74 5.84
CA GLY A 105 16.55 -12.21 6.42
C GLY A 105 16.58 -13.71 6.72
N GLY A 106 16.61 -14.05 8.02
CA GLY A 106 16.52 -15.42 8.51
C GLY A 106 15.13 -15.78 9.03
N ASN A 107 14.90 -17.06 9.32
CA ASN A 107 13.69 -17.58 9.96
C ASN A 107 12.37 -17.13 9.28
N PRO A 108 12.18 -17.36 7.97
CA PRO A 108 10.95 -16.99 7.29
C PRO A 108 9.72 -17.65 7.94
N THR A 109 8.69 -16.87 8.21
CA THR A 109 7.45 -17.35 8.82
C THR A 109 6.27 -16.71 8.11
N VAL A 110 5.42 -17.51 7.48
CA VAL A 110 4.12 -17.05 6.96
C VAL A 110 3.18 -16.85 8.14
N LEU A 111 2.68 -15.64 8.30
CA LEU A 111 1.83 -15.21 9.40
C LEU A 111 0.36 -15.19 9.04
N VAL A 112 0.05 -14.76 7.81
CA VAL A 112 -1.32 -14.64 7.30
C VAL A 112 -1.38 -15.22 5.91
N THR A 113 -2.43 -15.97 5.63
CA THR A 113 -2.79 -16.46 4.30
C THR A 113 -4.14 -15.89 3.92
N LEU A 114 -4.21 -15.20 2.79
CA LEU A 114 -5.39 -14.55 2.25
C LEU A 114 -5.77 -15.18 0.91
N PRO A 115 -7.05 -15.17 0.53
CA PRO A 115 -7.45 -15.64 -0.79
C PRO A 115 -6.88 -14.72 -1.87
N SER A 116 -6.57 -15.33 -3.02
CA SER A 116 -6.29 -14.62 -4.26
C SER A 116 -7.20 -15.17 -5.34
N GLY A 117 -8.06 -14.33 -5.90
CA GLY A 117 -8.88 -14.71 -7.05
C GLY A 117 -8.01 -15.11 -8.24
N GLY A 118 -8.56 -15.91 -9.13
CA GLY A 118 -7.85 -16.38 -10.34
C GLY A 118 -7.55 -15.31 -11.38
N ASP A 119 -8.08 -14.09 -11.21
CA ASP A 119 -7.95 -12.98 -12.15
C ASP A 119 -6.68 -12.14 -11.96
N CYS A 120 -6.38 -11.28 -12.93
CA CYS A 120 -5.15 -10.47 -13.01
C CYS A 120 -4.94 -9.51 -11.85
N CYS A 121 -6.03 -8.92 -11.37
CA CYS A 121 -5.96 -7.58 -10.83
C CYS A 121 -6.66 -7.46 -9.47
N HIS A 122 -6.67 -6.25 -8.90
CA HIS A 122 -7.22 -5.91 -7.59
C HIS A 122 -6.58 -6.71 -6.45
N LYS A 123 -5.25 -6.77 -6.46
CA LYS A 123 -4.50 -7.51 -5.44
C LYS A 123 -4.29 -6.71 -4.15
N GLY A 124 -4.33 -5.38 -4.21
CA GLY A 124 -3.96 -4.54 -3.06
C GLY A 124 -2.51 -4.81 -2.64
N GLY A 125 -2.32 -5.33 -1.43
CA GLY A 125 -1.04 -5.90 -1.00
C GLY A 125 -0.10 -4.94 -0.31
N ARG A 126 -0.52 -3.73 0.03
CA ARG A 126 0.29 -2.84 0.88
C ARG A 126 0.10 -3.18 2.34
N ILE A 127 1.19 -3.09 3.09
CA ILE A 127 1.19 -3.32 4.52
C ILE A 127 1.91 -2.20 5.25
N ALA A 128 1.41 -1.82 6.42
CA ALA A 128 2.06 -0.84 7.30
C ALA A 128 1.68 -1.09 8.76
N PHE A 129 2.59 -0.78 9.67
CA PHE A 129 2.25 -0.74 11.09
C PHE A 129 1.59 0.59 11.44
N GLY A 130 0.48 0.51 12.17
CA GLY A 130 -0.16 1.67 12.76
C GLY A 130 0.48 2.11 14.07
N PRO A 131 0.14 3.30 14.58
CA PRO A 131 0.64 3.80 15.86
C PRO A 131 0.20 2.96 17.06
N ASP A 132 -0.78 2.09 16.88
CA ASP A 132 -1.25 1.09 17.85
C ASP A 132 -0.42 -0.19 17.83
N GLY A 133 0.66 -0.24 17.03
CA GLY A 133 1.54 -1.39 16.87
C GLY A 133 0.90 -2.57 16.15
N LYS A 134 -0.24 -2.37 15.46
CA LYS A 134 -0.89 -3.41 14.66
C LYS A 134 -0.49 -3.31 13.20
N LEU A 135 -0.48 -4.45 12.51
CA LEU A 135 -0.21 -4.56 11.09
C LEU A 135 -1.50 -4.36 10.30
N TYR A 136 -1.53 -3.34 9.46
CA TYR A 136 -2.62 -3.08 8.53
C TYR A 136 -2.25 -3.59 7.14
N VAL A 137 -3.22 -4.23 6.48
CA VAL A 137 -3.04 -4.87 5.19
C VAL A 137 -4.17 -4.42 4.27
N THR A 138 -3.85 -3.93 3.08
CA THR A 138 -4.85 -3.66 2.04
C THR A 138 -5.06 -4.90 1.18
N LEU A 139 -6.31 -5.23 0.89
CA LEU A 139 -6.68 -6.32 -0.03
C LEU A 139 -7.77 -5.83 -0.98
N GLY A 140 -7.56 -6.00 -2.27
CA GLY A 140 -8.56 -5.65 -3.30
C GLY A 140 -9.74 -6.61 -3.31
N ASP A 141 -10.77 -6.27 -4.09
CA ASP A 141 -11.98 -7.08 -4.22
C ASP A 141 -11.80 -8.32 -5.11
N GLU A 142 -10.61 -8.49 -5.72
CA GLU A 142 -10.27 -9.63 -6.58
C GLU A 142 -11.29 -9.84 -7.72
N HIS A 143 -11.88 -8.75 -8.24
CA HIS A 143 -12.99 -8.73 -9.23
C HIS A 143 -14.30 -9.35 -8.72
N ASP A 144 -14.44 -9.56 -7.42
CA ASP A 144 -15.70 -9.91 -6.76
C ASP A 144 -16.26 -8.69 -6.04
N ALA A 145 -16.82 -7.75 -6.79
CA ALA A 145 -17.28 -6.47 -6.28
C ALA A 145 -18.27 -6.59 -5.10
N PRO A 146 -19.23 -7.54 -5.06
CA PRO A 146 -20.07 -7.76 -3.88
C PRO A 146 -19.30 -8.08 -2.59
N ALA A 147 -18.18 -8.78 -2.68
CA ALA A 147 -17.34 -9.10 -1.52
C ALA A 147 -16.88 -7.85 -0.77
N ALA A 148 -16.70 -6.72 -1.47
CA ALA A 148 -16.27 -5.47 -0.83
C ALA A 148 -17.21 -4.97 0.27
N GLN A 149 -18.52 -5.24 0.17
CA GLN A 149 -19.52 -4.85 1.18
C GLN A 149 -19.81 -5.94 2.22
N ASP A 150 -19.39 -7.18 2.00
CA ASP A 150 -19.57 -8.28 2.95
C ASP A 150 -18.46 -8.25 4.01
N THR A 151 -18.80 -7.92 5.26
CA THR A 151 -17.83 -7.89 6.36
C THR A 151 -17.38 -9.27 6.83
N SER A 152 -17.96 -10.36 6.35
CA SER A 152 -17.47 -11.73 6.55
C SER A 152 -16.42 -12.18 5.53
N ASP A 153 -16.26 -11.43 4.44
CA ASP A 153 -15.22 -11.61 3.41
C ASP A 153 -14.07 -10.63 3.64
N VAL A 154 -12.85 -11.06 3.38
CA VAL A 154 -11.63 -10.22 3.57
C VAL A 154 -11.29 -9.36 2.35
N ARG A 155 -11.94 -9.59 1.20
CA ARG A 155 -11.67 -8.89 -0.06
C ARG A 155 -12.32 -7.51 -0.11
N GLY A 156 -11.65 -6.54 -0.72
CA GLY A 156 -12.10 -5.14 -0.77
C GLY A 156 -12.03 -4.41 0.57
N LYS A 157 -10.94 -4.61 1.32
CA LYS A 157 -10.81 -4.21 2.73
C LYS A 157 -9.48 -3.54 3.06
N VAL A 158 -9.48 -2.84 4.17
CA VAL A 158 -8.32 -2.72 5.05
C VAL A 158 -8.49 -3.74 6.17
N LEU A 159 -7.51 -4.61 6.33
CA LEU A 159 -7.45 -5.64 7.37
C LEU A 159 -6.48 -5.21 8.48
N ARG A 160 -6.67 -5.70 9.71
CA ARG A 160 -5.82 -5.37 10.86
C ARG A 160 -5.49 -6.62 11.66
N TYR A 161 -4.18 -6.83 11.89
CA TYR A 161 -3.63 -7.99 12.59
C TYR A 161 -2.68 -7.56 13.71
N ASN A 162 -2.45 -8.45 14.67
CA ASN A 162 -1.31 -8.37 15.57
C ASN A 162 0.00 -8.66 14.79
N PRO A 163 1.18 -8.26 15.33
CA PRO A 163 2.47 -8.53 14.67
C PRO A 163 2.79 -10.02 14.46
N ASP A 164 2.09 -10.90 15.16
CA ASP A 164 2.21 -12.37 15.02
C ASP A 164 1.21 -12.98 14.01
N GLY A 165 0.39 -12.16 13.36
CA GLY A 165 -0.64 -12.56 12.40
C GLY A 165 -1.98 -12.94 13.04
N SER A 166 -2.11 -12.96 14.35
CA SER A 166 -3.40 -13.19 15.02
C SER A 166 -4.33 -11.97 14.86
N VAL A 167 -5.65 -12.21 14.98
CA VAL A 167 -6.65 -11.13 14.87
C VAL A 167 -6.80 -10.43 16.21
N PRO A 168 -6.69 -9.08 16.27
CA PRO A 168 -6.93 -8.32 17.49
C PRO A 168 -8.37 -8.45 17.99
N ALA A 169 -8.54 -8.64 19.30
CA ALA A 169 -9.87 -8.81 19.91
C ALA A 169 -10.75 -7.54 19.84
N ASP A 170 -10.14 -6.39 19.63
CA ASP A 170 -10.79 -5.08 19.53
C ASP A 170 -11.11 -4.65 18.08
N ASN A 171 -11.02 -5.55 17.10
CA ASN A 171 -11.47 -5.28 15.73
C ASN A 171 -12.99 -5.03 15.68
N PRO A 172 -13.47 -4.18 14.74
CA PRO A 172 -14.85 -3.69 14.75
C PRO A 172 -15.92 -4.77 14.52
N PHE A 173 -15.58 -5.86 13.82
CA PHE A 173 -16.55 -6.89 13.41
C PHE A 173 -16.38 -8.22 14.16
N GLY A 174 -15.77 -8.20 15.33
CA GLY A 174 -15.58 -9.35 16.21
C GLY A 174 -14.14 -9.84 16.32
N SER A 175 -13.86 -10.62 17.36
CA SER A 175 -12.51 -11.04 17.78
C SER A 175 -11.78 -11.97 16.80
N ASN A 176 -12.49 -12.56 15.84
CA ASN A 176 -11.91 -13.44 14.81
C ASN A 176 -12.02 -12.84 13.40
N ASN A 177 -12.45 -11.57 13.29
CA ASN A 177 -12.62 -10.91 12.02
C ASN A 177 -11.52 -9.85 11.83
N PRO A 178 -10.64 -10.00 10.82
CA PRO A 178 -9.55 -9.07 10.59
C PRO A 178 -9.98 -7.75 9.95
N VAL A 179 -11.22 -7.62 9.50
CA VAL A 179 -11.70 -6.43 8.80
C VAL A 179 -11.66 -5.20 9.71
N TRP A 180 -10.95 -4.15 9.25
CA TRP A 180 -10.90 -2.83 9.89
C TRP A 180 -11.83 -1.82 9.24
N ALA A 181 -11.81 -1.77 7.89
CA ALA A 181 -12.69 -0.94 7.06
C ALA A 181 -13.00 -1.68 5.76
N TYR A 182 -14.12 -1.36 5.12
CA TYR A 182 -14.65 -2.12 3.98
C TYR A 182 -15.28 -1.24 2.92
N GLY A 183 -15.65 -1.84 1.76
CA GLY A 183 -16.24 -1.12 0.65
C GLY A 183 -15.20 -0.45 -0.26
N LEU A 184 -14.07 -1.12 -0.46
CA LEU A 184 -12.95 -0.69 -1.31
C LEU A 184 -12.84 -1.60 -2.53
N ARG A 185 -12.38 -1.05 -3.66
CA ARG A 185 -12.21 -1.83 -4.89
C ARG A 185 -10.81 -2.43 -4.97
N ASN A 186 -9.80 -1.59 -5.10
CA ASN A 186 -8.39 -1.99 -5.15
C ASN A 186 -7.55 -0.98 -4.36
N PRO A 187 -7.58 -1.06 -3.02
CA PRO A 187 -6.78 -0.18 -2.16
C PRO A 187 -5.31 -0.58 -2.27
N PHE A 188 -4.49 0.33 -2.78
CA PHE A 188 -3.09 0.04 -3.09
C PHE A 188 -2.12 0.72 -2.12
N GLY A 189 -2.07 2.06 -2.06
CA GLY A 189 -1.20 2.78 -1.13
C GLY A 189 -1.74 2.82 0.29
N ILE A 190 -0.84 2.82 1.26
CA ILE A 190 -1.15 2.95 2.68
C ILE A 190 -0.12 3.85 3.36
N ALA A 191 -0.58 4.84 4.13
CA ALA A 191 0.29 5.76 4.87
C ALA A 191 -0.32 6.14 6.21
N TRP A 192 0.54 6.43 7.19
CA TRP A 192 0.15 6.96 8.48
C TRP A 192 0.71 8.37 8.68
N SER A 193 -0.14 9.30 9.12
CA SER A 193 0.33 10.60 9.58
C SER A 193 0.95 10.49 10.99
N ALA A 194 1.74 11.47 11.37
CA ALA A 194 2.28 11.56 12.73
C ALA A 194 1.20 11.68 13.82
N THR A 195 -0.02 12.10 13.44
CA THR A 195 -1.18 12.20 14.35
C THR A 195 -2.03 10.93 14.39
N GLY A 196 -1.61 9.87 13.66
CA GLY A 196 -2.29 8.58 13.66
C GLY A 196 -3.48 8.48 12.68
N GLN A 197 -3.51 9.31 11.64
CA GLN A 197 -4.48 9.18 10.56
C GLN A 197 -3.98 8.15 9.53
N LEU A 198 -4.82 7.17 9.23
CA LEU A 198 -4.59 6.20 8.17
C LEU A 198 -5.09 6.76 6.84
N THR A 199 -4.21 6.84 5.86
CA THR A 199 -4.53 7.23 4.49
C THR A 199 -4.35 6.04 3.56
N ILE A 200 -5.27 5.89 2.60
CA ILE A 200 -5.15 4.91 1.51
C ILE A 200 -5.41 5.55 0.16
N THR A 201 -4.74 5.05 -0.88
CA THR A 201 -5.14 5.23 -2.27
C THR A 201 -5.99 4.03 -2.71
N ASN A 202 -6.96 4.23 -3.59
CA ASN A 202 -7.83 3.16 -4.05
C ASN A 202 -8.15 3.37 -5.53
N ASN A 203 -7.81 2.39 -6.35
CA ASN A 203 -8.03 2.43 -7.79
C ASN A 203 -9.52 2.32 -8.11
N GLY A 204 -9.97 3.25 -8.93
CA GLY A 204 -11.35 3.39 -9.36
C GLY A 204 -11.82 2.32 -10.36
N PRO A 205 -13.07 2.38 -10.77
CA PRO A 205 -13.67 1.41 -11.67
C PRO A 205 -13.01 1.39 -13.05
N SER A 206 -13.08 0.23 -13.71
CA SER A 206 -12.60 0.01 -15.07
C SER A 206 -13.60 -0.82 -15.90
N GLY A 207 -14.90 -0.55 -15.74
CA GLY A 207 -15.99 -1.23 -16.43
C GLY A 207 -16.57 -2.44 -15.70
N ASP A 208 -15.97 -2.84 -14.59
CA ASP A 208 -16.43 -3.92 -13.73
C ASP A 208 -17.73 -3.51 -12.98
N ALA A 209 -18.55 -4.48 -12.64
CA ALA A 209 -19.87 -4.30 -11.99
C ALA A 209 -20.82 -3.32 -12.74
N GLY A 210 -20.59 -3.03 -14.02
CA GLY A 210 -21.37 -2.06 -14.80
C GLY A 210 -20.99 -0.60 -14.54
N SER A 211 -19.84 -0.35 -13.96
CA SER A 211 -19.28 0.98 -13.72
C SER A 211 -18.68 1.61 -14.98
N PRO A 212 -18.28 2.90 -14.92
CA PRO A 212 -17.50 3.52 -16.01
C PRO A 212 -16.22 2.74 -16.31
N GLY A 213 -15.77 2.78 -17.57
CA GLY A 213 -14.58 2.06 -18.03
C GLY A 213 -13.25 2.65 -17.59
N THR A 214 -13.25 3.87 -17.04
CA THR A 214 -12.02 4.59 -16.65
C THR A 214 -12.32 5.66 -15.61
N GLY A 215 -11.29 6.07 -14.85
CA GLY A 215 -11.35 7.19 -13.92
C GLY A 215 -11.81 6.81 -12.51
N TYR A 216 -12.19 7.83 -11.77
CA TYR A 216 -12.74 7.74 -10.41
C TYR A 216 -11.81 7.08 -9.38
N ASP A 217 -10.51 7.20 -9.62
CA ASP A 217 -9.50 6.84 -8.63
C ASP A 217 -9.62 7.75 -7.41
N THR A 218 -9.34 7.21 -6.22
CA THR A 218 -9.66 7.92 -4.97
C THR A 218 -8.50 7.94 -3.98
N LEU A 219 -8.45 9.01 -3.18
CA LEU A 219 -7.66 9.15 -1.97
C LEU A 219 -8.59 9.28 -0.77
N ILE A 220 -8.36 8.47 0.26
CA ILE A 220 -9.09 8.51 1.53
C ILE A 220 -8.08 8.84 2.62
N VAL A 221 -8.17 10.04 3.19
CA VAL A 221 -7.15 10.58 4.10
C VAL A 221 -7.36 10.16 5.55
N SER A 222 -8.54 9.69 5.92
CA SER A 222 -8.85 9.32 7.30
C SER A 222 -9.68 8.04 7.35
N VAL A 223 -9.01 6.91 7.16
CA VAL A 223 -9.66 5.60 7.28
C VAL A 223 -9.91 5.29 8.75
N THR A 224 -11.18 5.16 9.13
CA THR A 224 -11.58 4.95 10.51
C THR A 224 -12.05 3.52 10.78
N ARG A 225 -12.04 3.15 12.04
CA ARG A 225 -12.49 1.85 12.54
C ARG A 225 -13.97 1.59 12.16
N GLY A 226 -14.24 0.48 11.45
CA GLY A 226 -15.59 0.08 11.04
C GLY A 226 -16.16 0.89 9.87
N ALA A 227 -15.36 1.75 9.23
CA ALA A 227 -15.81 2.61 8.14
C ALA A 227 -16.32 1.79 6.94
N ARG A 228 -17.47 2.23 6.40
CA ARG A 228 -18.06 1.72 5.16
C ARG A 228 -17.81 2.70 4.03
N TYR A 229 -16.98 2.29 3.08
CA TYR A 229 -16.74 3.04 1.85
C TYR A 229 -17.69 2.60 0.74
N GLN A 230 -17.54 3.22 -0.43
CA GLN A 230 -18.59 3.28 -1.44
C GLN A 230 -18.68 2.08 -2.37
N TRP A 231 -17.56 1.38 -2.64
CA TRP A 231 -17.55 0.32 -3.63
C TRP A 231 -18.25 -0.97 -3.16
N PRO A 232 -19.09 -1.64 -4.01
CA PRO A 232 -19.48 -1.24 -5.38
C PRO A 232 -20.77 -0.41 -5.46
N ASP A 233 -21.35 0.01 -4.35
CA ASP A 233 -22.63 0.75 -4.37
C ASP A 233 -22.49 2.10 -5.07
N CYS A 234 -21.31 2.73 -4.93
CA CYS A 234 -20.97 4.01 -5.52
C CYS A 234 -19.49 4.10 -5.91
N TYR A 235 -19.18 5.13 -6.69
CA TYR A 235 -17.81 5.47 -7.12
C TYR A 235 -17.61 7.00 -7.13
N GLY A 236 -16.35 7.45 -7.26
CA GLY A 236 -16.02 8.86 -7.23
C GLY A 236 -16.48 9.54 -5.95
N TYR A 237 -16.94 10.77 -6.02
CA TYR A 237 -17.40 11.48 -4.84
C TYR A 237 -18.76 11.00 -4.32
N SER A 238 -19.66 10.53 -5.14
CA SER A 238 -20.94 9.93 -4.74
C SER A 238 -21.81 9.61 -5.97
N HIS A 239 -21.26 8.96 -6.97
CA HIS A 239 -21.99 8.51 -8.13
C HIS A 239 -22.58 7.12 -7.86
N PRO A 240 -23.91 6.96 -7.76
CA PRO A 240 -24.51 5.65 -7.54
C PRO A 240 -24.27 4.71 -8.71
N LEU A 241 -23.96 3.44 -8.42
CA LEU A 241 -23.85 2.41 -9.43
C LEU A 241 -25.19 1.71 -9.64
N ALA A 242 -25.71 1.71 -10.86
CA ALA A 242 -27.00 1.12 -11.22
C ALA A 242 -28.15 1.58 -10.31
N ALA A 243 -28.84 0.64 -9.65
CA ALA A 243 -29.95 0.92 -8.73
C ALA A 243 -29.50 1.06 -7.26
N SER A 244 -28.18 1.12 -7.00
CA SER A 244 -27.63 1.25 -5.65
C SER A 244 -27.78 2.67 -5.08
N SER A 245 -27.43 2.83 -3.80
CA SER A 245 -27.50 4.11 -3.10
C SER A 245 -26.19 4.37 -2.35
N CYS A 246 -25.71 5.60 -2.40
CA CYS A 246 -24.56 6.03 -1.62
C CYS A 246 -24.89 6.31 -0.14
N ALA A 247 -26.16 6.16 0.26
CA ALA A 247 -26.59 6.43 1.64
C ALA A 247 -25.86 5.50 2.63
N GLY A 248 -25.29 6.10 3.68
CA GLY A 248 -24.57 5.37 4.73
C GLY A 248 -23.13 4.94 4.34
N THR A 249 -22.64 5.35 3.17
CA THR A 249 -21.23 5.20 2.78
C THR A 249 -20.45 6.49 3.03
N ILE A 250 -19.14 6.36 3.18
CA ILE A 250 -18.21 7.49 3.33
C ILE A 250 -17.58 7.78 1.97
N PRO A 251 -17.76 8.99 1.42
CA PRO A 251 -17.10 9.39 0.18
C PRO A 251 -15.58 9.59 0.40
N PRO A 252 -14.77 9.55 -0.67
CA PRO A 252 -13.35 9.86 -0.57
C PRO A 252 -13.09 11.35 -0.34
N ASP A 253 -11.90 11.66 0.19
CA ASP A 253 -11.44 13.05 0.31
C ASP A 253 -11.08 13.66 -1.04
N TRP A 254 -10.61 12.85 -1.97
CA TRP A 254 -10.35 13.22 -3.35
C TRP A 254 -10.74 12.12 -4.32
N SER A 255 -11.27 12.51 -5.47
CA SER A 255 -11.52 11.65 -6.62
C SER A 255 -10.94 12.27 -7.89
N SER A 256 -10.36 11.46 -8.74
CA SER A 256 -9.89 11.89 -10.06
C SER A 256 -11.03 12.15 -11.05
N GLU A 257 -12.27 11.82 -10.67
CA GLU A 257 -13.47 11.85 -11.52
C GLU A 257 -13.20 11.12 -12.84
N THR A 258 -13.44 11.75 -13.98
CA THR A 258 -13.29 11.12 -15.29
C THR A 258 -11.83 10.85 -15.71
N ALA A 259 -10.84 11.32 -14.94
CA ALA A 259 -9.43 11.12 -15.26
C ALA A 259 -8.91 9.80 -14.64
N THR A 260 -8.25 8.99 -15.43
CA THR A 260 -7.49 7.83 -14.92
C THR A 260 -6.12 8.30 -14.45
N VAL A 261 -5.70 7.93 -13.23
CA VAL A 261 -4.38 8.23 -12.69
C VAL A 261 -3.66 7.00 -12.15
N VAL A 262 -4.39 5.96 -11.79
CA VAL A 262 -3.89 4.67 -11.27
C VAL A 262 -2.98 4.91 -10.04
N PRO A 263 -3.53 5.34 -8.90
CA PRO A 263 -2.75 5.64 -7.72
C PRO A 263 -2.12 4.37 -7.13
N THR A 264 -0.89 4.51 -6.67
CA THR A 264 -0.07 3.45 -6.12
C THR A 264 0.35 3.76 -4.67
N GLY A 265 1.63 3.70 -4.32
CA GLY A 265 2.11 3.95 -2.96
C GLY A 265 1.86 5.38 -2.48
N ALA A 266 1.76 5.56 -1.17
CA ALA A 266 1.50 6.84 -0.53
C ALA A 266 2.36 7.05 0.72
N ALA A 267 2.66 8.32 1.04
CA ALA A 267 3.31 8.73 2.26
C ALA A 267 2.67 10.01 2.82
N PHE A 268 2.69 10.15 4.13
CA PHE A 268 2.51 11.43 4.78
C PHE A 268 3.89 12.06 5.00
N VAL A 269 4.07 13.29 4.56
CA VAL A 269 5.34 14.02 4.67
C VAL A 269 5.32 14.87 5.94
N ASP A 270 6.31 14.71 6.79
CA ASP A 270 6.37 15.47 8.03
C ASP A 270 6.68 16.96 7.80
N ALA A 271 6.71 17.75 8.87
CA ALA A 271 6.95 19.19 8.79
C ALA A 271 8.40 19.56 8.38
N MET A 272 9.33 18.60 8.42
CA MET A 272 10.73 18.78 8.03
C MET A 272 11.03 18.27 6.62
N GLY A 273 10.05 17.67 5.97
CA GLY A 273 10.16 17.17 4.61
C GLY A 273 10.44 18.25 3.56
N PRO A 274 10.66 17.86 2.31
CA PRO A 274 11.04 18.78 1.25
C PRO A 274 10.03 19.92 1.05
N ALA A 275 10.52 21.11 0.72
CA ALA A 275 9.69 22.29 0.51
C ALA A 275 8.62 22.02 -0.58
N GLY A 276 7.36 22.37 -0.26
CA GLY A 276 6.20 22.10 -1.13
C GLY A 276 5.53 20.74 -0.91
N TYR A 277 6.11 19.87 -0.08
CA TYR A 277 5.56 18.55 0.26
C TYR A 277 5.26 18.42 1.76
N ALA A 278 5.97 19.18 2.60
CA ALA A 278 5.84 19.13 4.06
C ALA A 278 4.40 19.33 4.53
N GLY A 279 3.91 18.46 5.39
CA GLY A 279 2.55 18.47 5.93
C GLY A 279 1.46 17.94 4.99
N HIS A 280 1.84 17.40 3.84
CA HIS A 280 0.91 16.87 2.84
C HIS A 280 0.96 15.35 2.75
N VAL A 281 -0.09 14.77 2.20
CA VAL A 281 -0.07 13.40 1.69
C VAL A 281 0.46 13.45 0.25
N VAL A 282 1.46 12.65 -0.04
CA VAL A 282 1.96 12.44 -1.39
C VAL A 282 1.66 11.00 -1.81
N PHE A 283 1.39 10.79 -3.10
CA PHE A 283 1.20 9.45 -3.63
C PHE A 283 1.69 9.34 -5.07
N CYS A 284 2.25 8.20 -5.40
CA CYS A 284 2.66 7.88 -6.76
C CYS A 284 1.46 7.46 -7.60
N THR A 285 1.56 7.61 -8.91
CA THR A 285 0.58 7.14 -9.88
C THR A 285 1.28 6.59 -11.11
N LEU A 286 0.70 5.58 -11.77
CA LEU A 286 1.29 5.03 -13.00
C LEU A 286 1.17 5.97 -14.21
N ASP A 287 0.18 6.88 -14.20
CA ASP A 287 -0.12 7.73 -15.36
C ASP A 287 0.45 9.16 -15.24
N ARG A 288 0.61 9.71 -14.02
CA ARG A 288 0.93 11.13 -13.81
C ARG A 288 2.12 11.39 -12.89
N GLY A 289 2.80 10.35 -12.42
CA GLY A 289 3.87 10.50 -11.44
C GLY A 289 3.33 10.82 -10.04
N MET A 290 4.05 11.64 -9.28
CA MET A 290 3.65 12.02 -7.93
C MET A 290 2.50 13.03 -7.94
N LEU A 291 1.52 12.79 -7.10
CA LEU A 291 0.48 13.76 -6.77
C LEU A 291 0.62 14.16 -5.29
N VAL A 292 0.33 15.45 -5.02
CA VAL A 292 0.43 16.07 -3.68
C VAL A 292 -0.96 16.50 -3.26
N ALA A 293 -1.51 15.87 -2.23
CA ALA A 293 -2.84 16.19 -1.74
C ALA A 293 -2.79 17.21 -0.61
N SER A 294 -3.47 18.33 -0.80
CA SER A 294 -3.68 19.35 0.22
C SER A 294 -5.09 19.23 0.79
N PRO A 295 -5.26 19.26 2.12
CA PRO A 295 -6.59 19.26 2.72
C PRO A 295 -7.45 20.41 2.16
N GLY A 296 -8.74 20.14 1.97
CA GLY A 296 -9.70 21.11 1.43
C GLY A 296 -11.13 20.76 1.81
N SER A 297 -12.06 21.67 1.62
CA SER A 297 -13.49 21.47 1.86
C SER A 297 -14.29 21.97 0.65
N PRO A 298 -15.22 21.19 0.08
CA PRO A 298 -15.66 19.87 0.53
C PRO A 298 -14.66 18.72 0.21
N HIS A 299 -13.66 18.94 -0.64
CA HIS A 299 -12.71 17.90 -1.10
C HIS A 299 -11.27 18.41 -1.04
N ALA A 300 -10.31 17.49 -0.90
CA ALA A 300 -8.90 17.80 -1.03
C ALA A 300 -8.56 18.27 -2.45
N SER A 301 -7.59 19.17 -2.58
CA SER A 301 -7.00 19.54 -3.87
C SER A 301 -5.72 18.74 -4.12
N VAL A 302 -5.39 18.48 -5.38
CA VAL A 302 -4.21 17.70 -5.76
C VAL A 302 -3.37 18.47 -6.77
N GLY A 303 -2.09 18.63 -6.45
CA GLY A 303 -1.06 19.16 -7.33
C GLY A 303 -0.12 18.08 -7.84
N GLY A 304 0.73 18.41 -8.80
CA GLY A 304 1.73 17.48 -9.37
C GLY A 304 3.10 17.59 -8.70
N GLY A 305 3.87 16.52 -8.76
CA GLY A 305 5.27 16.41 -8.35
C GLY A 305 6.11 15.68 -9.42
N PRO A 306 7.21 14.98 -9.04
CA PRO A 306 8.06 14.25 -9.99
C PRO A 306 7.30 13.21 -10.82
N SER A 307 7.51 13.23 -12.15
CA SER A 307 6.83 12.31 -13.08
C SER A 307 7.30 10.86 -12.97
N THR A 308 8.42 10.61 -12.28
CA THR A 308 9.01 9.27 -12.08
C THR A 308 8.52 8.56 -10.80
N CYS A 309 7.60 9.15 -10.03
CA CYS A 309 6.99 8.47 -8.89
C CYS A 309 5.86 7.55 -9.38
N LEU A 310 6.17 6.30 -9.66
CA LEU A 310 5.23 5.38 -10.29
C LEU A 310 4.71 4.29 -9.34
N LEU A 311 5.52 3.80 -8.38
CA LEU A 311 5.19 2.59 -7.64
C LEU A 311 5.02 2.83 -6.13
N ASP A 312 6.00 3.46 -5.49
CA ASP A 312 5.95 3.73 -4.04
C ASP A 312 6.68 5.01 -3.67
N VAL A 313 6.31 5.55 -2.51
CA VAL A 313 6.96 6.73 -1.92
C VAL A 313 7.01 6.58 -0.41
N VAL A 314 8.13 6.99 0.20
CA VAL A 314 8.34 7.01 1.64
C VAL A 314 9.23 8.20 2.03
N GLU A 315 8.97 8.79 3.20
CA GLU A 315 9.90 9.74 3.79
C GLU A 315 11.04 8.99 4.50
N GLY A 316 12.27 9.38 4.19
CA GLY A 316 13.46 8.83 4.83
C GLY A 316 13.79 9.49 6.17
N PRO A 317 14.70 8.90 6.96
CA PRO A 317 15.14 9.45 8.25
C PRO A 317 15.92 10.76 8.11
N ASP A 318 16.30 11.15 6.91
CA ASP A 318 16.92 12.41 6.52
C ASP A 318 15.89 13.45 6.01
N HIS A 319 14.59 13.17 6.21
CA HIS A 319 13.46 13.96 5.75
C HIS A 319 13.38 14.15 4.23
N ALA A 320 14.16 13.42 3.44
CA ALA A 320 14.00 13.37 1.99
C ALA A 320 12.89 12.38 1.61
N LEU A 321 12.25 12.63 0.47
CA LEU A 321 11.33 11.66 -0.12
C LEU A 321 12.11 10.69 -1.00
N TYR A 322 11.86 9.41 -0.78
CA TYR A 322 12.35 8.33 -1.64
C TYR A 322 11.16 7.73 -2.37
N PHE A 323 11.25 7.62 -3.68
CA PHE A 323 10.16 7.09 -4.50
C PHE A 323 10.70 6.28 -5.67
N SER A 324 9.90 5.35 -6.17
CA SER A 324 10.34 4.39 -7.17
C SER A 324 9.56 4.50 -8.49
N ASP A 325 10.29 4.23 -9.57
CA ASP A 325 9.75 3.85 -10.87
C ASP A 325 10.03 2.37 -11.15
N THR A 326 10.00 1.95 -12.41
CA THR A 326 10.21 0.55 -12.81
C THR A 326 11.69 0.14 -12.82
N GLU A 327 12.62 1.09 -12.74
CA GLU A 327 14.07 0.86 -12.91
C GLU A 327 14.91 1.43 -11.76
N HIS A 328 14.37 2.43 -11.03
CA HIS A 328 15.14 3.16 -10.03
C HIS A 328 14.33 3.53 -8.79
N ILE A 329 15.07 3.76 -7.71
CA ILE A 329 14.60 4.52 -6.55
C ILE A 329 15.28 5.88 -6.58
N HIS A 330 14.49 6.94 -6.54
CA HIS A 330 14.89 8.34 -6.59
C HIS A 330 14.87 8.97 -5.20
N ARG A 331 15.64 10.05 -5.01
CA ARG A 331 15.64 10.87 -3.78
C ARG A 331 15.34 12.33 -4.12
N LEU A 332 14.41 12.92 -3.37
CA LEU A 332 14.01 14.33 -3.46
C LEU A 332 14.22 15.01 -2.09
N THR A 333 14.94 16.13 -2.10
CA THR A 333 15.27 16.94 -0.91
C THR A 333 14.64 18.31 -0.97
#